data_34950a1a5982f3d9e6684d2459d6bdfb
#
_entry.id   34950a1a5982f3d9e6684d2459d6bdfb
#
_cell.length_a   1.000
_cell.length_b   1.000
_cell.length_c   1.000
_cell.angle_alpha   90.00
_cell.angle_beta   90.00
_cell.angle_gamma   90.00
#
_symmetry.space_group_name_H-M   'P 1'
#
loop_
_entity.id
_entity.type
_entity.pdbx_description
1 polymer ?
#
loop_
_entity_poly.entity_id
_entity_poly.type
_entity_poly.pdbx_seq_one_letter_code
_entity_poly.pdbx_strand_id
1 'polypeptide(L)'
;MTTTGRFFCADAARTRGDSIVGTAPHGTAWVLIEYRGGWPADGFDGLDLEPGTKALVFAAARAARARVLLVRRHGRTMPQGPPRWAVLRYDATGAHRQHWGTWGRDEDLAQIVEALRTPGEHGGRPVVLVCAHGLHDACCAVRGRPVARALSERRPDLVWECTHVGGDRFAANVVVVPDGVYYGNLDAGSAVTVVEEHLAGRIRAEHLRGYTDLFPPQQAAVAAVLDRFGPAGRQDYAVARTFRDDDGWRIRVTGRPPGPAAADGEVDGEAGTEARTEAGIEAGGEIAIDVEVRARRTPRRQLTCRGPATSSAVVYEAVSVRPG
;
A
#
# COMPACT_ATOMS: atom_id res chain seq x y z
N MET A 1 32.21 12.78 25.00
CA MET A 1 32.11 11.93 23.80
C MET A 1 30.62 11.68 23.56
N THR A 2 29.98 12.49 22.73
CA THR A 2 28.59 12.28 22.32
C THR A 2 28.54 11.07 21.39
N THR A 3 28.03 9.96 21.88
CA THR A 3 27.66 8.82 21.02
C THR A 3 26.66 9.32 19.99
N THR A 4 27.13 9.58 18.77
CA THR A 4 26.27 9.85 17.63
C THR A 4 25.47 8.59 17.36
N GLY A 5 24.28 8.51 17.95
CA GLY A 5 23.34 7.41 17.71
C GLY A 5 23.07 7.30 16.21
N ARG A 6 22.95 6.09 15.69
CA ARG A 6 22.61 5.82 14.28
C ARG A 6 21.31 6.55 13.92
N PHE A 7 21.31 7.32 12.83
CA PHE A 7 20.11 7.99 12.34
C PHE A 7 19.11 6.98 11.78
N PHE A 8 17.87 7.06 12.24
CA PHE A 8 16.73 6.31 11.74
C PHE A 8 15.71 7.26 11.11
N CYS A 9 15.56 7.19 9.80
CA CYS A 9 14.69 8.11 9.05
C CYS A 9 13.21 7.99 9.45
N ALA A 10 12.75 6.80 9.83
CA ALA A 10 11.37 6.59 10.28
C ALA A 10 11.07 7.25 11.63
N ASP A 11 12.03 7.24 12.56
CA ASP A 11 11.87 7.91 13.85
C ASP A 11 11.87 9.43 13.68
N ALA A 12 12.80 9.92 12.86
CA ALA A 12 12.87 11.33 12.54
C ALA A 12 11.60 11.83 11.82
N ALA A 13 11.01 11.04 10.92
CA ALA A 13 9.77 11.39 10.24
C ALA A 13 8.58 11.43 11.20
N ARG A 14 8.45 10.44 12.11
CA ARG A 14 7.41 10.43 13.15
C ARG A 14 7.54 11.63 14.09
N THR A 15 8.74 11.90 14.59
CA THR A 15 8.99 13.07 15.47
C THR A 15 8.61 14.39 14.82
N ARG A 16 8.75 14.51 13.50
CA ARG A 16 8.38 15.70 12.74
C ARG A 16 6.90 15.76 12.38
N GLY A 17 6.14 14.67 12.53
CA GLY A 17 4.78 14.57 12.00
C GLY A 17 4.74 14.60 10.45
N ASP A 18 5.74 13.97 9.77
CA ASP A 18 5.74 13.94 8.30
C ASP A 18 4.49 13.21 7.80
N SER A 19 3.69 13.87 6.95
CA SER A 19 2.50 13.27 6.35
C SER A 19 2.86 12.05 5.48
N ILE A 20 2.13 10.96 5.68
CA ILE A 20 2.24 9.73 4.87
C ILE A 20 1.30 9.74 3.67
N VAL A 21 0.28 10.59 3.70
CA VAL A 21 -0.80 10.63 2.70
C VAL A 21 -0.26 11.09 1.35
N GLY A 22 -0.76 10.49 0.28
CA GLY A 22 -0.32 10.82 -1.08
C GLY A 22 1.06 10.28 -1.43
N THR A 23 1.55 9.25 -0.74
CA THR A 23 2.91 8.72 -0.90
C THR A 23 2.98 7.27 -1.37
N ALA A 24 1.86 6.64 -1.71
CA ALA A 24 1.87 5.33 -2.34
C ALA A 24 2.42 5.44 -3.76
N PRO A 25 3.42 4.63 -4.14
CA PRO A 25 3.95 4.64 -5.51
C PRO A 25 2.89 4.16 -6.50
N HIS A 26 2.78 4.82 -7.65
CA HIS A 26 1.82 4.45 -8.68
C HIS A 26 2.14 3.08 -9.32
N GLY A 27 1.10 2.25 -9.53
CA GLY A 27 1.20 0.96 -10.19
C GLY A 27 -0.01 0.06 -9.92
N THR A 28 -0.38 -0.74 -10.90
CA THR A 28 -1.57 -1.63 -10.85
C THR A 28 -1.21 -3.11 -10.98
N ALA A 29 0.07 -3.43 -11.09
CA ALA A 29 0.55 -4.80 -11.24
C ALA A 29 1.79 -5.06 -10.38
N TRP A 30 1.91 -6.26 -9.86
CA TRP A 30 3.02 -6.73 -9.04
C TRP A 30 3.52 -8.08 -9.57
N VAL A 31 4.84 -8.17 -9.72
CA VAL A 31 5.57 -9.42 -9.93
C VAL A 31 6.22 -9.77 -8.60
N LEU A 32 5.81 -10.87 -8.01
CA LEU A 32 6.38 -11.40 -6.77
C LEU A 32 7.25 -12.61 -7.13
N ILE A 33 8.49 -12.64 -6.67
CA ILE A 33 9.42 -13.74 -6.89
C ILE A 33 9.91 -14.21 -5.53
N GLU A 34 9.53 -15.42 -5.13
CA GLU A 34 10.03 -16.01 -3.89
C GLU A 34 11.52 -16.28 -4.03
N TYR A 35 12.32 -15.58 -3.22
CA TYR A 35 13.75 -15.76 -3.13
C TYR A 35 14.17 -15.99 -1.68
N ARG A 36 14.66 -17.21 -1.39
CA ARG A 36 14.95 -17.68 -0.02
C ARG A 36 16.32 -17.27 0.47
N GLY A 37 17.18 -16.76 -0.42
CA GLY A 37 18.52 -16.23 -0.09
C GLY A 37 18.50 -14.84 0.52
N GLY A 38 19.68 -14.28 0.71
CA GLY A 38 19.87 -12.88 1.10
C GLY A 38 19.44 -11.94 -0.04
N TRP A 39 18.68 -10.91 0.27
CA TRP A 39 18.28 -9.92 -0.74
C TRP A 39 19.38 -8.90 -0.97
N PRO A 40 19.86 -8.71 -2.22
CA PRO A 40 20.78 -7.62 -2.58
C PRO A 40 20.14 -6.25 -2.30
N ALA A 41 20.97 -5.21 -2.17
CA ALA A 41 20.48 -3.85 -1.89
C ALA A 41 19.48 -3.34 -2.95
N ASP A 42 19.69 -3.75 -4.21
CA ASP A 42 18.85 -3.36 -5.35
C ASP A 42 17.72 -4.36 -5.64
N GLY A 43 17.46 -5.31 -4.72
CA GLY A 43 16.40 -6.29 -4.87
C GLY A 43 16.63 -7.24 -6.06
N PHE A 44 15.63 -7.39 -6.92
CA PHE A 44 15.70 -8.28 -8.07
C PHE A 44 16.85 -7.93 -9.05
N ASP A 45 17.16 -6.63 -9.19
CA ASP A 45 18.25 -6.18 -10.07
C ASP A 45 19.63 -6.69 -9.61
N GLY A 46 19.84 -6.76 -8.31
CA GLY A 46 21.10 -7.24 -7.73
C GLY A 46 21.24 -8.76 -7.65
N LEU A 47 20.25 -9.57 -8.08
CA LEU A 47 20.38 -11.02 -8.10
C LEU A 47 21.33 -11.47 -9.20
N ASP A 48 22.10 -12.50 -8.89
CA ASP A 48 22.95 -13.22 -9.85
C ASP A 48 22.10 -14.29 -10.56
N LEU A 49 21.34 -13.85 -11.56
CA LEU A 49 20.50 -14.66 -12.43
C LEU A 49 21.03 -14.64 -13.85
N GLU A 50 20.62 -15.60 -14.68
CA GLU A 50 20.92 -15.61 -16.11
C GLU A 50 20.53 -14.26 -16.73
N PRO A 51 21.48 -13.53 -17.37
CA PRO A 51 21.27 -12.14 -17.78
C PRO A 51 20.12 -11.93 -18.77
N GLY A 52 19.90 -12.88 -19.69
CA GLY A 52 18.84 -12.83 -20.70
C GLY A 52 17.45 -12.91 -20.06
N THR A 53 17.25 -13.88 -19.17
CA THR A 53 16.01 -14.05 -18.40
C THR A 53 15.70 -12.84 -17.54
N LYS A 54 16.71 -12.32 -16.85
CA LYS A 54 16.58 -11.12 -16.01
C LYS A 54 16.16 -9.91 -16.84
N ALA A 55 16.81 -9.70 -18.00
CA ALA A 55 16.46 -8.60 -18.91
C ALA A 55 15.03 -8.74 -19.47
N LEU A 56 14.60 -9.96 -19.83
CA LEU A 56 13.24 -10.24 -20.31
C LEU A 56 12.19 -9.92 -19.26
N VAL A 57 12.39 -10.36 -18.01
CA VAL A 57 11.46 -10.06 -16.88
C VAL A 57 11.38 -8.56 -16.63
N PHE A 58 12.52 -7.85 -16.62
CA PHE A 58 12.52 -6.39 -16.46
C PHE A 58 11.80 -5.66 -17.58
N ALA A 59 12.07 -6.03 -18.83
CA ALA A 59 11.44 -5.42 -19.98
C ALA A 59 9.92 -5.60 -19.94
N ALA A 60 9.45 -6.81 -19.64
CA ALA A 60 8.02 -7.12 -19.54
C ALA A 60 7.36 -6.39 -18.36
N ALA A 61 7.99 -6.38 -17.17
CA ALA A 61 7.51 -5.68 -16.01
C ALA A 61 7.40 -4.17 -16.26
N ARG A 62 8.41 -3.57 -16.90
CA ARG A 62 8.41 -2.16 -17.28
C ARG A 62 7.28 -1.83 -18.27
N ALA A 63 7.09 -2.66 -19.30
CA ALA A 63 6.01 -2.49 -20.28
C ALA A 63 4.62 -2.56 -19.61
N ALA A 64 4.44 -3.47 -18.66
CA ALA A 64 3.22 -3.63 -17.89
C ALA A 64 3.09 -2.64 -16.71
N ARG A 65 4.07 -1.74 -16.49
CA ARG A 65 4.18 -0.87 -15.31
C ARG A 65 4.06 -1.65 -13.99
N ALA A 66 4.55 -2.88 -13.99
CA ALA A 66 4.53 -3.76 -12.84
C ALA A 66 5.74 -3.51 -11.92
N ARG A 67 5.54 -3.65 -10.63
CA ARG A 67 6.62 -3.65 -9.64
C ARG A 67 7.12 -5.07 -9.43
N VAL A 68 8.44 -5.26 -9.54
CA VAL A 68 9.08 -6.54 -9.22
C VAL A 68 9.57 -6.51 -7.77
N LEU A 69 9.12 -7.47 -6.97
CA LEU A 69 9.49 -7.60 -5.57
C LEU A 69 9.96 -9.02 -5.27
N LEU A 70 11.09 -9.15 -4.61
CA LEU A 70 11.47 -10.41 -4.01
C LEU A 70 10.67 -10.58 -2.72
N VAL A 71 10.17 -11.81 -2.50
CA VAL A 71 9.36 -12.15 -1.34
C VAL A 71 9.89 -13.41 -0.65
N ARG A 72 9.59 -13.55 0.65
CA ARG A 72 9.82 -14.79 1.40
C ARG A 72 8.88 -14.86 2.59
N ARG A 73 8.69 -16.05 3.15
CA ARG A 73 7.97 -16.20 4.40
C ARG A 73 8.78 -15.64 5.57
N HIS A 74 8.09 -15.13 6.59
CA HIS A 74 8.71 -14.65 7.81
C HIS A 74 9.46 -15.79 8.53
N GLY A 75 10.55 -15.46 9.24
CA GLY A 75 11.32 -16.42 10.02
C GLY A 75 12.18 -17.36 9.16
N ARG A 76 12.26 -17.12 7.85
CA ARG A 76 12.95 -17.99 6.89
C ARG A 76 12.46 -19.44 6.93
N THR A 77 11.21 -19.63 7.34
CA THR A 77 10.55 -20.94 7.23
C THR A 77 10.68 -21.41 5.79
N MET A 78 11.33 -22.55 5.60
CA MET A 78 11.52 -23.14 4.29
C MET A 78 10.23 -23.87 3.89
N PRO A 79 9.39 -23.29 3.01
CA PRO A 79 8.25 -24.02 2.47
C PRO A 79 8.76 -25.26 1.73
N GLN A 80 8.00 -26.34 1.79
CA GLN A 80 8.28 -27.51 0.96
C GLN A 80 8.01 -27.16 -0.51
N GLY A 81 8.80 -27.75 -1.41
CA GLY A 81 8.69 -27.56 -2.84
C GLY A 81 9.50 -26.39 -3.41
N PRO A 82 9.40 -26.16 -4.73
CA PRO A 82 10.14 -25.11 -5.42
C PRO A 82 9.66 -23.73 -5.00
N PRO A 83 10.53 -22.69 -5.10
CA PRO A 83 10.13 -21.31 -4.95
C PRO A 83 9.02 -20.94 -5.93
N ARG A 84 8.17 -19.99 -5.52
CA ARG A 84 7.03 -19.55 -6.31
C ARG A 84 7.29 -18.18 -6.93
N TRP A 85 6.58 -17.89 -8.01
CA TRP A 85 6.40 -16.54 -8.51
C TRP A 85 4.90 -16.24 -8.68
N ALA A 86 4.55 -14.96 -8.71
CA ALA A 86 3.19 -14.52 -9.01
C ALA A 86 3.19 -13.24 -9.82
N VAL A 87 2.15 -13.08 -10.65
CA VAL A 87 1.73 -11.80 -11.21
C VAL A 87 0.35 -11.48 -10.69
N LEU A 88 0.23 -10.38 -9.96
CA LEU A 88 -1.00 -9.93 -9.34
C LEU A 88 -1.41 -8.59 -9.96
N ARG A 89 -2.70 -8.41 -10.25
CA ARG A 89 -3.22 -7.19 -10.89
C ARG A 89 -4.55 -6.78 -10.28
N TYR A 90 -4.72 -5.47 -10.26
CA TYR A 90 -5.99 -4.81 -10.09
C TYR A 90 -6.38 -4.24 -11.46
N ASP A 91 -7.38 -4.80 -12.11
CA ASP A 91 -7.75 -4.38 -13.46
C ASP A 91 -8.67 -3.14 -13.46
N ALA A 92 -8.92 -2.59 -14.64
CA ALA A 92 -9.72 -1.38 -14.79
C ALA A 92 -11.20 -1.55 -14.36
N THR A 93 -11.66 -2.79 -14.20
CA THR A 93 -13.02 -3.11 -13.69
C THR A 93 -13.06 -3.23 -12.17
N GLY A 94 -11.92 -3.07 -11.50
CA GLY A 94 -11.77 -3.30 -10.07
C GLY A 94 -11.63 -4.78 -9.70
N ALA A 95 -11.44 -5.66 -10.68
CA ALA A 95 -11.30 -7.07 -10.42
C ALA A 95 -9.84 -7.45 -10.12
N HIS A 96 -9.70 -8.41 -9.19
CA HIS A 96 -8.42 -9.04 -8.89
C HIS A 96 -8.11 -10.11 -9.92
N ARG A 97 -6.88 -10.11 -10.42
CA ARG A 97 -6.36 -11.12 -11.35
C ARG A 97 -5.04 -11.63 -10.84
N GLN A 98 -4.84 -12.95 -10.90
CA GLN A 98 -3.64 -13.58 -10.38
C GLN A 98 -3.13 -14.67 -11.32
N HIS A 99 -1.81 -14.73 -11.48
CA HIS A 99 -1.09 -15.89 -12.01
C HIS A 99 -0.09 -16.37 -10.97
N TRP A 100 -0.01 -17.65 -10.75
CA TRP A 100 0.98 -18.27 -9.90
C TRP A 100 1.74 -19.35 -10.65
N GLY A 101 3.04 -19.42 -10.42
CA GLY A 101 3.90 -20.46 -10.93
C GLY A 101 5.03 -20.78 -9.97
N THR A 102 5.89 -21.70 -10.39
CA THR A 102 7.09 -22.10 -9.64
C THR A 102 8.32 -21.93 -10.50
N TRP A 103 9.48 -21.84 -9.88
CA TRP A 103 10.76 -21.81 -10.57
C TRP A 103 11.80 -22.62 -9.82
N GLY A 104 12.71 -23.22 -10.56
CA GLY A 104 13.83 -23.98 -10.01
C GLY A 104 15.12 -23.63 -10.74
N ARG A 105 15.00 -23.15 -11.97
CA ARG A 105 16.08 -22.61 -12.79
C ARG A 105 15.72 -21.20 -13.20
N ASP A 106 16.70 -20.39 -13.50
CA ASP A 106 16.51 -18.98 -13.85
C ASP A 106 15.57 -18.80 -15.05
N GLU A 107 15.70 -19.68 -16.05
CA GLU A 107 14.89 -19.64 -17.28
C GLU A 107 13.39 -19.84 -17.01
N ASP A 108 13.03 -20.51 -15.91
CA ASP A 108 11.63 -20.71 -15.53
C ASP A 108 10.93 -19.38 -15.26
N LEU A 109 11.67 -18.33 -14.85
CA LEU A 109 11.15 -16.99 -14.64
C LEU A 109 10.68 -16.31 -15.93
N ALA A 110 11.06 -16.79 -17.11
CA ALA A 110 10.56 -16.30 -18.38
C ALA A 110 9.03 -16.47 -18.51
N GLN A 111 8.41 -17.41 -17.78
CA GLN A 111 6.95 -17.58 -17.70
C GLN A 111 6.24 -16.32 -17.19
N ILE A 112 6.92 -15.49 -16.38
CA ILE A 112 6.39 -14.20 -15.90
C ILE A 112 6.06 -13.26 -17.06
N VAL A 113 6.82 -13.35 -18.16
CA VAL A 113 6.61 -12.50 -19.35
C VAL A 113 5.23 -12.77 -19.96
N GLU A 114 4.85 -14.04 -20.10
CA GLU A 114 3.52 -14.40 -20.59
C GLU A 114 2.43 -14.09 -19.57
N ALA A 115 2.67 -14.36 -18.30
CA ALA A 115 1.75 -14.01 -17.22
C ALA A 115 1.50 -12.48 -17.14
N LEU A 116 2.46 -11.66 -17.55
CA LEU A 116 2.28 -10.21 -17.66
C LEU A 116 1.45 -9.78 -18.88
N ARG A 117 1.34 -10.60 -19.91
CA ARG A 117 0.56 -10.32 -21.14
C ARG A 117 -0.88 -10.78 -21.06
N THR A 118 -1.14 -11.79 -20.24
CA THR A 118 -2.46 -12.40 -20.09
C THR A 118 -3.17 -11.88 -18.83
N PRO A 119 -4.50 -11.85 -18.80
CA PRO A 119 -5.25 -11.28 -17.67
C PRO A 119 -5.02 -12.02 -16.34
N GLY A 120 -4.84 -13.32 -16.36
CA GLY A 120 -4.78 -14.17 -15.19
C GLY A 120 -6.15 -14.69 -14.74
N GLU A 121 -6.12 -15.55 -13.72
CA GLU A 121 -7.33 -16.07 -13.10
C GLU A 121 -8.04 -14.98 -12.31
N HIS A 122 -9.36 -14.97 -12.37
CA HIS A 122 -10.18 -14.03 -11.64
C HIS A 122 -10.26 -14.42 -10.17
N GLY A 123 -10.20 -13.41 -9.28
CA GLY A 123 -10.28 -13.62 -7.85
C GLY A 123 -8.93 -14.02 -7.24
N GLY A 124 -9.00 -14.89 -6.24
CA GLY A 124 -7.86 -15.31 -5.43
C GLY A 124 -7.73 -14.51 -4.13
N ARG A 125 -6.95 -15.07 -3.20
CA ARG A 125 -6.73 -14.43 -1.90
C ARG A 125 -5.73 -13.29 -2.03
N PRO A 126 -5.91 -12.18 -1.29
CA PRO A 126 -4.94 -11.09 -1.27
C PRO A 126 -3.61 -11.56 -0.68
N VAL A 127 -2.55 -10.86 -1.06
CA VAL A 127 -1.21 -11.04 -0.50
C VAL A 127 -0.85 -9.80 0.31
N VAL A 128 -0.45 -10.00 1.55
CA VAL A 128 -0.01 -8.94 2.46
C VAL A 128 1.51 -8.89 2.46
N LEU A 129 2.07 -7.84 1.88
CA LEU A 129 3.49 -7.62 1.73
C LEU A 129 4.01 -6.70 2.81
N VAL A 130 4.98 -7.16 3.60
CA VAL A 130 5.64 -6.36 4.63
C VAL A 130 7.07 -6.04 4.20
N CYS A 131 7.40 -4.75 4.03
CA CYS A 131 8.75 -4.35 3.67
C CYS A 131 9.74 -4.66 4.81
N ALA A 132 10.70 -5.57 4.55
CA ALA A 132 11.72 -5.98 5.51
C ALA A 132 13.16 -5.87 4.97
N HIS A 133 13.39 -5.03 3.96
CA HIS A 133 14.62 -4.95 3.17
C HIS A 133 15.71 -4.10 3.85
N GLY A 134 16.46 -4.71 4.79
CA GLY A 134 17.47 -4.01 5.61
C GLY A 134 18.71 -3.53 4.85
N LEU A 135 19.11 -4.22 3.77
CA LEU A 135 20.22 -3.77 2.92
C LEU A 135 19.86 -2.52 2.09
N HIS A 136 18.58 -2.30 1.80
CA HIS A 136 18.11 -1.07 1.17
C HIS A 136 18.05 0.08 2.19
N ASP A 137 17.30 -0.09 3.27
CA ASP A 137 17.24 0.87 4.39
C ASP A 137 17.04 0.15 5.73
N ALA A 138 17.77 0.61 6.75
CA ALA A 138 17.74 -0.01 8.07
C ALA A 138 16.35 0.02 8.72
N CYS A 139 15.59 1.11 8.52
CA CYS A 139 14.24 1.24 9.07
C CYS A 139 13.29 0.18 8.53
N CYS A 140 13.43 -0.21 7.25
CA CYS A 140 12.63 -1.27 6.65
C CYS A 140 12.76 -2.60 7.41
N ALA A 141 13.97 -2.98 7.84
CA ALA A 141 14.17 -4.21 8.61
C ALA A 141 13.80 -4.04 10.09
N VAL A 142 14.28 -2.96 10.72
CA VAL A 142 14.09 -2.73 12.17
C VAL A 142 12.61 -2.60 12.53
N ARG A 143 11.83 -1.90 11.69
CA ARG A 143 10.41 -1.68 11.90
C ARG A 143 9.53 -2.76 11.24
N GLY A 144 9.93 -3.25 10.05
CA GLY A 144 9.13 -4.21 9.28
C GLY A 144 9.13 -5.63 9.87
N ARG A 145 10.25 -6.13 10.39
CA ARG A 145 10.29 -7.51 10.92
C ARG A 145 9.35 -7.77 12.09
N PRO A 146 9.22 -6.90 13.11
CA PRO A 146 8.22 -7.07 14.16
C PRO A 146 6.78 -7.11 13.60
N VAL A 147 6.48 -6.27 12.61
CA VAL A 147 5.19 -6.26 11.92
C VAL A 147 4.98 -7.55 11.11
N ALA A 148 5.98 -8.00 10.36
CA ALA A 148 5.92 -9.24 9.60
C ALA A 148 5.69 -10.45 10.53
N ARG A 149 6.33 -10.46 11.71
CA ARG A 149 6.12 -11.49 12.71
C ARG A 149 4.66 -11.52 13.21
N ALA A 150 4.16 -10.40 13.71
CA ALA A 150 2.82 -10.30 14.27
C ALA A 150 1.72 -10.67 13.24
N LEU A 151 1.86 -10.18 12.01
CA LEU A 151 0.96 -10.51 10.92
C LEU A 151 1.06 -11.97 10.49
N SER A 152 2.27 -12.57 10.46
CA SER A 152 2.47 -13.97 10.09
C SER A 152 1.92 -14.94 11.14
N GLU A 153 1.98 -14.58 12.42
CA GLU A 153 1.35 -15.35 13.49
C GLU A 153 -0.18 -15.39 13.33
N ARG A 154 -0.78 -14.34 12.80
CA ARG A 154 -2.23 -14.19 12.61
C ARG A 154 -2.73 -14.73 11.26
N ARG A 155 -1.97 -14.48 10.18
CA ARG A 155 -2.32 -14.81 8.78
C ARG A 155 -1.12 -15.39 8.02
N PRO A 156 -0.60 -16.57 8.43
CA PRO A 156 0.64 -17.14 7.88
C PRO A 156 0.57 -17.42 6.37
N ASP A 157 -0.62 -17.67 5.85
CA ASP A 157 -0.87 -17.98 4.45
C ASP A 157 -0.95 -16.72 3.55
N LEU A 158 -1.29 -15.56 4.09
CA LEU A 158 -1.38 -14.29 3.32
C LEU A 158 -0.10 -13.48 3.38
N VAL A 159 0.66 -13.56 4.48
CA VAL A 159 1.75 -12.62 4.79
C VAL A 159 3.09 -13.07 4.20
N TRP A 160 3.77 -12.12 3.57
CA TRP A 160 5.11 -12.27 3.05
C TRP A 160 5.98 -11.06 3.43
N GLU A 161 7.23 -11.30 3.83
CA GLU A 161 8.25 -10.26 3.77
C GLU A 161 8.58 -9.94 2.31
N CYS A 162 8.83 -8.68 2.00
CA CYS A 162 9.22 -8.27 0.65
C CYS A 162 10.40 -7.30 0.64
N THR A 163 11.02 -7.15 -0.54
CA THR A 163 11.99 -6.10 -0.81
C THR A 163 11.33 -4.73 -0.78
N HIS A 164 12.12 -3.67 -0.93
CA HIS A 164 11.71 -2.30 -0.73
C HIS A 164 10.51 -1.87 -1.59
N VAL A 165 9.50 -1.31 -0.93
CA VAL A 165 8.24 -0.86 -1.55
C VAL A 165 8.12 0.66 -1.67
N GLY A 166 9.12 1.41 -1.25
CA GLY A 166 9.10 2.88 -1.22
C GLY A 166 8.64 3.46 0.12
N GLY A 167 9.21 4.61 0.47
CA GLY A 167 8.84 5.35 1.68
C GLY A 167 9.49 4.82 2.96
N ASP A 168 10.82 4.70 2.99
CA ASP A 168 11.61 4.22 4.14
C ASP A 168 11.28 4.96 5.42
N ARG A 169 11.10 6.29 5.33
CA ARG A 169 10.76 7.15 6.47
C ARG A 169 9.38 6.86 7.08
N PHE A 170 8.57 6.06 6.42
CA PHE A 170 7.25 5.63 6.89
C PHE A 170 7.23 4.16 7.30
N ALA A 171 8.40 3.55 7.51
CA ALA A 171 8.47 2.17 7.98
C ALA A 171 7.84 2.01 9.40
N ALA A 172 7.13 0.89 9.71
CA ALA A 172 6.93 -0.22 8.82
C ALA A 172 5.88 0.09 7.74
N ASN A 173 6.16 -0.40 6.53
CA ASN A 173 5.25 -0.30 5.40
C ASN A 173 4.64 -1.67 5.08
N VAL A 174 3.34 -1.69 4.89
CA VAL A 174 2.56 -2.84 4.44
C VAL A 174 1.83 -2.50 3.15
N VAL A 175 1.77 -3.46 2.24
CA VAL A 175 1.02 -3.33 0.99
C VAL A 175 0.10 -4.53 0.86
N VAL A 176 -1.19 -4.30 0.65
CA VAL A 176 -2.14 -5.36 0.30
C VAL A 176 -2.31 -5.36 -1.21
N VAL A 177 -1.99 -6.49 -1.83
CA VAL A 177 -2.08 -6.67 -3.28
C VAL A 177 -3.02 -7.84 -3.61
N PRO A 178 -3.77 -7.77 -4.71
CA PRO A 178 -3.74 -6.78 -5.78
C PRO A 178 -4.49 -5.47 -5.51
N ASP A 179 -5.12 -5.25 -4.36
CA ASP A 179 -5.86 -4.01 -4.02
C ASP A 179 -5.03 -2.74 -4.21
N GLY A 180 -3.72 -2.86 -4.12
CA GLY A 180 -2.81 -1.74 -4.26
C GLY A 180 -2.91 -0.72 -3.12
N VAL A 181 -3.28 -1.17 -1.92
CA VAL A 181 -3.41 -0.28 -0.76
C VAL A 181 -2.13 -0.29 0.06
N TYR A 182 -1.55 0.88 0.23
CA TYR A 182 -0.33 1.11 0.99
C TYR A 182 -0.61 1.69 2.36
N TYR A 183 -0.03 1.06 3.37
CA TYR A 183 -0.03 1.53 4.76
C TYR A 183 1.39 1.86 5.22
N GLY A 184 1.50 2.79 6.15
CA GLY A 184 2.78 3.20 6.73
C GLY A 184 2.68 3.56 8.20
N ASN A 185 3.82 3.84 8.82
CA ASN A 185 3.91 4.17 10.24
C ASN A 185 3.35 3.09 11.19
N LEU A 186 3.29 1.84 10.72
CA LEU A 186 2.77 0.72 11.49
C LEU A 186 3.76 0.24 12.56
N ASP A 187 3.20 -0.28 13.63
CA ASP A 187 3.86 -1.17 14.58
C ASP A 187 3.17 -2.55 14.60
N ALA A 188 3.59 -3.46 15.47
CA ALA A 188 3.06 -4.82 15.50
C ALA A 188 1.56 -4.87 15.85
N GLY A 189 1.09 -3.99 16.74
CA GLY A 189 -0.32 -3.94 17.16
C GLY A 189 -1.21 -3.29 16.10
N SER A 190 -0.87 -2.08 15.67
CA SER A 190 -1.63 -1.35 14.65
C SER A 190 -1.69 -2.09 13.31
N ALA A 191 -0.62 -2.81 12.93
CA ALA A 191 -0.60 -3.59 11.70
C ALA A 191 -1.64 -4.71 11.68
N VAL A 192 -1.81 -5.42 12.80
CA VAL A 192 -2.83 -6.49 12.89
C VAL A 192 -4.22 -5.88 12.73
N THR A 193 -4.53 -4.82 13.47
CA THR A 193 -5.83 -4.14 13.37
C THR A 193 -6.10 -3.64 11.95
N VAL A 194 -5.14 -2.92 11.35
CA VAL A 194 -5.28 -2.33 10.01
C VAL A 194 -5.49 -3.40 8.93
N VAL A 195 -4.74 -4.51 9.00
CA VAL A 195 -4.87 -5.58 8.00
C VAL A 195 -6.19 -6.37 8.19
N GLU A 196 -6.59 -6.66 9.43
CA GLU A 196 -7.88 -7.34 9.67
C GLU A 196 -9.06 -6.48 9.22
N GLU A 197 -9.04 -5.18 9.48
CA GLU A 197 -10.08 -4.26 8.99
C GLU A 197 -10.08 -4.16 7.46
N HIS A 198 -8.89 -4.07 6.83
CA HIS A 198 -8.78 -4.10 5.38
C HIS A 198 -9.42 -5.37 4.80
N LEU A 199 -9.09 -6.55 5.35
CA LEU A 199 -9.65 -7.82 4.91
C LEU A 199 -11.16 -7.94 5.15
N ALA A 200 -11.70 -7.16 6.08
CA ALA A 200 -13.14 -7.00 6.34
C ALA A 200 -13.79 -5.86 5.52
N GLY A 201 -13.07 -5.31 4.52
CA GLY A 201 -13.58 -4.24 3.66
C GLY A 201 -13.64 -2.87 4.32
N ARG A 202 -12.86 -2.62 5.35
CA ARG A 202 -12.80 -1.32 6.05
C ARG A 202 -11.39 -0.74 6.01
N ILE A 203 -11.18 0.25 5.16
CA ILE A 203 -9.90 0.97 5.04
C ILE A 203 -10.01 2.26 5.87
N ARG A 204 -9.11 2.42 6.84
CA ARG A 204 -9.00 3.63 7.67
C ARG A 204 -7.98 4.59 7.10
N ALA A 205 -8.23 5.90 7.29
CA ALA A 205 -7.31 6.95 6.85
C ALA A 205 -6.00 7.00 7.66
N GLU A 206 -6.02 6.65 8.95
CA GLU A 206 -4.94 6.88 9.92
C GLU A 206 -3.56 6.38 9.47
N HIS A 207 -3.50 5.18 8.91
CA HIS A 207 -2.25 4.59 8.42
C HIS A 207 -2.17 4.53 6.89
N LEU A 208 -3.15 5.12 6.18
CA LEU A 208 -3.24 5.05 4.73
C LEU A 208 -2.23 5.99 4.07
N ARG A 209 -1.33 5.42 3.27
CA ARG A 209 -0.45 6.19 2.38
C ARG A 209 -1.14 6.53 1.06
N GLY A 210 -2.01 5.67 0.58
CA GLY A 210 -2.83 5.84 -0.61
C GLY A 210 -3.05 4.54 -1.38
N TYR A 211 -3.79 4.68 -2.48
CA TYR A 211 -4.05 3.62 -3.46
C TYR A 211 -3.14 3.80 -4.66
N THR A 212 -2.54 2.71 -5.14
CA THR A 212 -1.47 2.76 -6.15
C THR A 212 -1.96 3.06 -7.57
N ASP A 213 -3.24 2.92 -7.85
CA ASP A 213 -3.88 3.31 -9.12
C ASP A 213 -4.19 4.81 -9.20
N LEU A 214 -4.04 5.54 -8.08
CA LEU A 214 -4.29 6.97 -7.98
C LEU A 214 -2.98 7.78 -7.95
N PHE A 215 -3.02 9.00 -8.48
CA PHE A 215 -1.93 9.96 -8.35
C PHE A 215 -1.94 10.64 -6.97
N PRO A 216 -0.80 11.17 -6.49
CA PRO A 216 -0.69 11.68 -5.12
C PRO A 216 -1.77 12.66 -4.66
N PRO A 217 -2.23 13.66 -5.45
CA PRO A 217 -3.36 14.51 -5.04
C PRO A 217 -4.67 13.73 -4.86
N GLN A 218 -4.92 12.75 -5.74
CA GLN A 218 -6.11 11.89 -5.65
C GLN A 218 -6.07 10.99 -4.43
N GLN A 219 -4.89 10.45 -4.10
CA GLN A 219 -4.68 9.68 -2.85
C GLN A 219 -5.00 10.53 -1.63
N ALA A 220 -4.58 11.81 -1.63
CA ALA A 220 -4.87 12.73 -0.55
C ALA A 220 -6.38 13.03 -0.44
N ALA A 221 -7.06 13.18 -1.57
CA ALA A 221 -8.51 13.39 -1.59
C ALA A 221 -9.27 12.19 -1.02
N VAL A 222 -8.94 10.96 -1.43
CA VAL A 222 -9.59 9.75 -0.92
C VAL A 222 -9.30 9.55 0.56
N ALA A 223 -8.07 9.78 1.01
CA ALA A 223 -7.74 9.71 2.44
C ALA A 223 -8.56 10.71 3.28
N ALA A 224 -8.75 11.95 2.79
CA ALA A 224 -9.56 12.95 3.47
C ALA A 224 -11.07 12.60 3.50
N VAL A 225 -11.56 11.94 2.45
CA VAL A 225 -12.94 11.41 2.43
C VAL A 225 -13.10 10.30 3.46
N LEU A 226 -12.18 9.35 3.53
CA LEU A 226 -12.19 8.27 4.53
C LEU A 226 -12.07 8.81 5.96
N ASP A 227 -11.28 9.87 6.17
CA ASP A 227 -11.14 10.51 7.48
C ASP A 227 -12.45 11.17 7.92
N ARG A 228 -13.15 11.84 7.00
CA ARG A 228 -14.38 12.57 7.28
C ARG A 228 -15.62 11.67 7.43
N PHE A 229 -15.75 10.65 6.55
CA PHE A 229 -16.96 9.82 6.47
C PHE A 229 -16.80 8.44 7.08
N GLY A 230 -15.61 8.11 7.56
CA GLY A 230 -15.28 6.84 8.20
C GLY A 230 -14.72 5.79 7.26
N PRO A 231 -14.32 4.62 7.83
CA PRO A 231 -13.72 3.53 7.08
C PRO A 231 -14.69 2.96 6.04
N ALA A 232 -14.17 2.69 4.84
CA ALA A 232 -14.95 2.14 3.72
C ALA A 232 -14.13 1.12 2.94
N GLY A 233 -14.79 0.33 2.09
CA GLY A 233 -14.14 -0.64 1.21
C GLY A 233 -13.29 0.04 0.13
N ARG A 234 -12.43 -0.77 -0.49
CA ARG A 234 -11.51 -0.28 -1.54
C ARG A 234 -12.22 0.38 -2.73
N GLN A 235 -13.43 -0.05 -3.03
CA GLN A 235 -14.23 0.40 -4.18
C GLN A 235 -15.38 1.35 -3.80
N ASP A 236 -15.58 1.61 -2.52
CA ASP A 236 -16.72 2.42 -2.07
C ASP A 236 -16.57 3.90 -2.44
N TYR A 237 -15.33 4.34 -2.66
CA TYR A 237 -15.04 5.68 -3.14
C TYR A 237 -14.18 5.66 -4.39
N ALA A 238 -14.60 6.36 -5.43
CA ALA A 238 -13.91 6.48 -6.70
C ALA A 238 -13.64 7.95 -7.06
N VAL A 239 -12.49 8.22 -7.67
CA VAL A 239 -12.18 9.54 -8.22
C VAL A 239 -12.88 9.69 -9.57
N ALA A 240 -13.94 10.52 -9.61
CA ALA A 240 -14.72 10.77 -10.82
C ALA A 240 -14.07 11.80 -11.73
N ARG A 241 -13.53 12.88 -11.15
CA ARG A 241 -12.88 13.97 -11.91
C ARG A 241 -11.73 14.59 -11.13
N THR A 242 -10.74 15.08 -11.86
CA THR A 242 -9.60 15.83 -11.32
C THR A 242 -9.35 17.05 -12.18
N PHE A 243 -9.39 18.22 -11.58
CA PHE A 243 -9.03 19.49 -12.20
C PHE A 243 -7.80 20.03 -11.49
N ARG A 244 -6.87 20.58 -12.27
CA ARG A 244 -5.71 21.30 -11.75
C ARG A 244 -5.85 22.77 -12.11
N ASP A 245 -5.61 23.63 -11.14
CA ASP A 245 -5.50 25.09 -11.33
C ASP A 245 -4.16 25.58 -10.77
N ASP A 246 -3.97 26.89 -10.73
CA ASP A 246 -2.73 27.50 -10.27
C ASP A 246 -2.47 27.27 -8.76
N ASP A 247 -3.54 27.09 -8.00
CA ASP A 247 -3.50 26.92 -6.55
C ASP A 247 -3.42 25.46 -6.08
N GLY A 248 -3.75 24.48 -6.96
CA GLY A 248 -3.73 23.06 -6.59
C GLY A 248 -4.63 22.18 -7.44
N TRP A 249 -5.44 21.35 -6.79
CA TRP A 249 -6.36 20.42 -7.45
C TRP A 249 -7.74 20.49 -6.81
N ARG A 250 -8.77 20.42 -7.64
CA ARG A 250 -10.14 20.09 -7.26
C ARG A 250 -10.46 18.69 -7.74
N ILE A 251 -10.81 17.81 -6.79
CA ILE A 251 -11.00 16.40 -7.05
C ILE A 251 -12.40 16.03 -6.60
N ARG A 252 -13.20 15.54 -7.56
CA ARG A 252 -14.52 14.99 -7.26
C ARG A 252 -14.38 13.51 -6.99
N VAL A 253 -14.76 13.12 -5.79
CA VAL A 253 -14.88 11.74 -5.33
C VAL A 253 -16.36 11.40 -5.29
N THR A 254 -16.74 10.25 -5.84
CA THR A 254 -18.10 9.70 -5.73
C THR A 254 -18.05 8.40 -4.94
N GLY A 255 -19.14 8.10 -4.25
CA GLY A 255 -19.22 6.83 -3.52
C GLY A 255 -20.34 6.81 -2.50
N ARG A 256 -20.35 5.74 -1.73
CA ARG A 256 -21.35 5.51 -0.67
C ARG A 256 -20.66 5.54 0.68
N PRO A 257 -20.98 6.52 1.55
CA PRO A 257 -20.54 6.48 2.93
C PRO A 257 -21.00 5.19 3.60
N PRO A 258 -20.17 4.59 4.47
CA PRO A 258 -20.63 3.49 5.29
C PRO A 258 -21.86 3.94 6.11
N GLY A 259 -22.89 3.11 6.14
CA GLY A 259 -24.00 3.32 7.05
C GLY A 259 -23.52 3.37 8.51
N PRO A 260 -24.29 3.92 9.45
CA PRO A 260 -23.95 3.87 10.86
C PRO A 260 -23.63 2.42 11.23
N ALA A 261 -22.44 2.18 11.80
CA ALA A 261 -22.05 0.86 12.27
C ALA A 261 -23.17 0.35 13.19
N ALA A 262 -23.72 -0.82 12.90
CA ALA A 262 -24.55 -1.53 13.85
C ALA A 262 -23.71 -1.68 15.13
N ALA A 263 -24.11 -0.98 16.20
CA ALA A 263 -23.51 -1.16 17.50
C ALA A 263 -23.73 -2.62 17.88
N ASP A 264 -22.64 -3.37 18.08
CA ASP A 264 -22.71 -4.71 18.67
C ASP A 264 -23.32 -4.56 20.08
N GLY A 265 -24.60 -4.88 20.21
CA GLY A 265 -25.31 -4.85 21.47
C GLY A 265 -26.81 -4.94 21.23
N GLU A 266 -27.36 -6.13 21.40
CA GLU A 266 -28.79 -6.36 21.55
C GLU A 266 -29.36 -5.39 22.62
N VAL A 267 -30.30 -4.54 22.20
CA VAL A 267 -31.37 -4.04 23.07
C VAL A 267 -32.63 -4.00 22.22
N ASP A 268 -33.56 -4.90 22.56
CA ASP A 268 -34.96 -4.81 22.13
C ASP A 268 -35.54 -3.46 22.50
N GLY A 269 -36.12 -2.76 21.57
CA GLY A 269 -36.81 -1.49 21.86
C GLY A 269 -37.23 -0.72 20.62
N GLU A 270 -38.50 -0.63 20.43
CA GLU A 270 -39.29 -0.04 19.35
C GLU A 270 -38.84 1.35 18.85
N ALA A 271 -39.18 1.56 17.58
CA ALA A 271 -39.55 2.80 16.92
C ALA A 271 -38.46 3.82 16.55
N GLY A 272 -38.16 3.84 15.26
CA GLY A 272 -38.18 5.01 14.40
C GLY A 272 -37.52 6.28 14.94
N THR A 273 -36.20 6.41 14.69
CA THR A 273 -35.61 7.75 14.53
C THR A 273 -34.57 7.66 13.44
N GLU A 274 -34.87 8.28 12.28
CA GLU A 274 -33.93 8.48 11.19
C GLU A 274 -32.71 9.23 11.74
N ALA A 275 -31.57 8.54 11.84
CA ALA A 275 -30.29 9.15 12.20
C ALA A 275 -29.81 10.00 11.02
N ARG A 276 -30.19 11.29 11.03
CA ARG A 276 -29.58 12.31 10.16
C ARG A 276 -28.16 12.58 10.68
N THR A 277 -27.15 12.27 9.87
CA THR A 277 -25.83 12.84 10.08
C THR A 277 -25.89 14.37 9.89
N GLU A 278 -25.01 15.12 10.54
CA GLU A 278 -24.96 16.61 10.48
C GLU A 278 -24.89 17.20 9.06
N ALA A 279 -24.72 16.38 8.02
CA ALA A 279 -24.68 16.78 6.62
C ALA A 279 -25.96 16.47 5.83
N GLY A 280 -27.03 15.96 6.46
CA GLY A 280 -28.30 15.68 5.75
C GLY A 280 -28.24 14.55 4.70
N ILE A 281 -27.24 13.67 4.77
CA ILE A 281 -27.02 12.58 3.81
C ILE A 281 -27.77 11.35 4.33
N GLU A 282 -28.70 10.83 3.52
CA GLU A 282 -29.35 9.54 3.80
C GLU A 282 -28.30 8.41 3.76
N ALA A 283 -28.33 7.54 4.77
CA ALA A 283 -27.43 6.40 4.84
C ALA A 283 -27.63 5.49 3.63
N GLY A 284 -26.56 5.25 2.85
CA GLY A 284 -26.54 4.34 1.70
C GLY A 284 -26.80 4.96 0.33
N GLY A 285 -27.04 6.28 0.22
CA GLY A 285 -27.11 6.98 -1.06
C GLY A 285 -25.72 7.22 -1.67
N GLU A 286 -25.61 7.21 -2.99
CA GLU A 286 -24.39 7.65 -3.68
C GLU A 286 -24.26 9.16 -3.55
N ILE A 287 -23.10 9.63 -3.10
CA ILE A 287 -22.80 11.04 -2.92
C ILE A 287 -21.63 11.47 -3.80
N ALA A 288 -21.63 12.73 -4.20
CA ALA A 288 -20.46 13.39 -4.75
C ALA A 288 -19.81 14.24 -3.65
N ILE A 289 -18.48 14.24 -3.62
CA ILE A 289 -17.69 14.98 -2.63
C ILE A 289 -16.63 15.76 -3.40
N ASP A 290 -16.60 17.08 -3.23
CA ASP A 290 -15.56 17.91 -3.79
C ASP A 290 -14.46 18.16 -2.76
N VAL A 291 -13.22 17.78 -3.12
CA VAL A 291 -12.04 17.91 -2.29
C VAL A 291 -11.06 18.87 -2.94
N GLU A 292 -10.66 19.90 -2.22
CA GLU A 292 -9.56 20.78 -2.63
C GLU A 292 -8.26 20.28 -2.01
N VAL A 293 -7.24 20.08 -2.87
CA VAL A 293 -5.92 19.58 -2.45
C VAL A 293 -4.85 20.58 -2.87
N ARG A 294 -3.96 20.92 -1.94
CA ARG A 294 -2.78 21.74 -2.21
C ARG A 294 -1.50 20.96 -2.02
N ALA A 295 -0.47 21.35 -2.75
CA ALA A 295 0.87 20.77 -2.59
C ALA A 295 1.82 21.80 -2.01
N ARG A 296 2.66 21.34 -1.08
CA ARG A 296 3.78 22.13 -0.57
C ARG A 296 5.06 21.30 -0.52
N ARG A 297 6.19 21.95 -0.63
CA ARG A 297 7.49 21.29 -0.40
C ARG A 297 7.86 21.38 1.08
N THR A 298 8.38 20.26 1.60
CA THR A 298 8.95 20.25 2.96
C THR A 298 10.30 21.00 2.96
N PRO A 299 10.72 21.52 4.11
CA PRO A 299 12.10 21.96 4.29
C PRO A 299 13.10 20.86 3.92
N ARG A 300 14.27 21.25 3.46
CA ARG A 300 15.34 20.30 3.12
C ARG A 300 15.82 19.56 4.36
N ARG A 301 15.91 18.23 4.27
CA ARG A 301 16.31 17.35 5.38
C ARG A 301 16.72 15.97 4.88
N GLN A 302 17.28 15.14 5.75
CA GLN A 302 17.52 13.75 5.45
C GLN A 302 16.19 12.95 5.49
N LEU A 303 15.80 12.32 4.38
CA LEU A 303 14.55 11.60 4.23
C LEU A 303 14.70 10.09 4.29
N THR A 304 15.90 9.54 4.05
CA THR A 304 16.20 8.09 4.15
C THR A 304 17.45 7.90 4.99
N CYS A 305 17.67 6.70 5.52
CA CYS A 305 18.84 6.43 6.37
C CYS A 305 20.19 6.67 5.66
N ARG A 306 20.21 6.55 4.34
CA ARG A 306 21.42 6.73 3.49
C ARG A 306 21.36 7.94 2.58
N GLY A 307 20.24 8.65 2.55
CA GLY A 307 20.04 9.79 1.66
C GLY A 307 20.73 11.06 2.15
N PRO A 308 20.87 12.05 1.26
CA PRO A 308 21.48 13.33 1.62
C PRO A 308 20.57 14.15 2.56
N ALA A 309 21.20 14.97 3.41
CA ALA A 309 20.50 15.87 4.33
C ALA A 309 19.75 17.02 3.63
N THR A 310 19.92 17.17 2.31
CA THR A 310 19.36 18.27 1.51
C THR A 310 18.13 17.88 0.70
N SER A 311 17.56 16.71 0.95
CA SER A 311 16.35 16.22 0.27
C SER A 311 15.11 16.96 0.74
N SER A 312 14.13 17.16 -0.15
CA SER A 312 12.79 17.64 0.19
C SER A 312 11.73 16.75 -0.45
N ALA A 313 10.57 16.69 0.17
CA ALA A 313 9.42 15.95 -0.35
C ALA A 313 8.28 16.91 -0.69
N VAL A 314 7.42 16.50 -1.61
CA VAL A 314 6.12 17.14 -1.82
C VAL A 314 5.13 16.49 -0.89
N VAL A 315 4.33 17.30 -0.21
CA VAL A 315 3.21 16.87 0.65
C VAL A 315 1.93 17.39 0.02
N TYR A 316 0.92 16.55 -0.02
CA TYR A 316 -0.41 16.86 -0.54
C TYR A 316 -1.39 16.91 0.64
N GLU A 317 -2.07 18.03 0.80
CA GLU A 317 -2.98 18.29 1.92
C GLU A 317 -4.36 18.65 1.38
N ALA A 318 -5.38 17.93 1.84
CA ALA A 318 -6.76 18.32 1.60
C ALA A 318 -7.08 19.53 2.49
N VAL A 319 -7.43 20.64 1.86
CA VAL A 319 -7.76 21.89 2.57
C VAL A 319 -9.25 22.10 2.72
N SER A 320 -10.05 21.37 1.96
CA SER A 320 -11.51 21.42 2.01
C SER A 320 -12.09 20.07 1.54
N VAL A 321 -13.11 19.59 2.24
CA VAL A 321 -13.92 18.42 1.88
C VAL A 321 -15.39 18.83 2.02
N ARG A 322 -16.14 18.88 0.91
CA ARG A 322 -17.54 19.34 0.89
C ARG A 322 -18.43 18.37 0.13
N PRO A 323 -19.67 18.12 0.55
CA PRO A 323 -20.67 17.51 -0.32
C PRO A 323 -20.81 18.35 -1.59
N GLY A 324 -20.83 17.65 -2.77
CA GLY A 324 -20.94 18.28 -4.09
C GLY A 324 -22.35 18.40 -4.62
#